data_83eb8c3bb8562e787e0ac613cbef9eac
#
_entry.id   83eb8c3bb8562e787e0ac613cbef9eac
#
_cell.length_a   1.000
_cell.length_b   1.000
_cell.length_c   1.000
_cell.angle_alpha   90.00
_cell.angle_beta   90.00
_cell.angle_gamma   90.00
#
_symmetry.space_group_name_H-M   'P 1'
#
loop_
_entity.id
_entity.type
_entity.pdbx_description
1 polymer ?
#
loop_
_entity_poly.entity_id
_entity_poly.type
_entity_poly.pdbx_seq_one_letter_code
_entity_poly.pdbx_strand_id
1 'polypeptide(L)'
;MSEYLKKMISNKLHLVTGGSGFLGGKVIERIQSYGGEVIALSRNEGKLIELKQKHPNITIATGDICDEFDVHQAMRGVKGVFHLAAFKHVGLAETYARECTRSNVIGSLNVLEESARCNCDFNIGISTDKAVQVSGIYGATKCLMEGLYHQFQENYPKTKFRQVRYGNVLYSTGSVLCKWKDL
;
A
#
# COMPACT_ATOMS: atom_id res chain seq x y z
N MET A 1 0.16 21.35 11.35
CA MET A 1 0.28 20.05 10.62
C MET A 1 -1.06 19.29 10.52
N SER A 2 -1.88 19.33 11.55
CA SER A 2 -3.19 18.61 11.57
C SER A 2 -4.21 19.13 10.54
N GLU A 3 -4.31 20.44 10.32
CA GLU A 3 -5.32 21.06 9.45
C GLU A 3 -5.08 20.79 7.95
N TYR A 4 -3.82 20.82 7.52
CA TYR A 4 -3.44 20.45 6.16
C TYR A 4 -3.80 18.98 5.83
N LEU A 5 -3.49 18.05 6.73
CA LEU A 5 -3.85 16.64 6.56
C LEU A 5 -5.38 16.46 6.54
N LYS A 6 -6.10 17.16 7.39
CA LYS A 6 -7.56 17.13 7.40
C LYS A 6 -8.13 17.59 6.05
N LYS A 7 -7.62 18.68 5.48
CA LYS A 7 -8.01 19.17 4.15
C LYS A 7 -7.74 18.17 3.03
N MET A 8 -6.63 17.42 3.13
CA MET A 8 -6.27 16.41 2.13
C MET A 8 -7.15 15.15 2.20
N ILE A 9 -7.61 14.80 3.39
CA ILE A 9 -8.24 13.51 3.69
C ILE A 9 -9.77 13.61 3.83
N SER A 10 -10.27 14.67 4.51
CA SER A 10 -11.69 14.78 4.88
C SER A 10 -12.62 14.80 3.65
N ASN A 11 -13.73 14.10 3.77
CA ASN A 11 -14.79 14.00 2.74
C ASN A 11 -14.30 13.49 1.38
N LYS A 12 -13.25 12.66 1.39
CA LYS A 12 -12.68 12.02 0.20
C LYS A 12 -12.57 10.53 0.40
N LEU A 13 -12.73 9.79 -0.69
CA LEU A 13 -12.56 8.35 -0.72
C LEU A 13 -11.08 7.99 -0.97
N HIS A 14 -10.54 7.12 -0.13
CA HIS A 14 -9.15 6.67 -0.19
C HIS A 14 -9.07 5.16 -0.36
N LEU A 15 -8.19 4.71 -1.26
CA LEU A 15 -7.83 3.31 -1.38
C LEU A 15 -6.64 3.00 -0.48
N VAL A 16 -6.76 1.92 0.31
CA VAL A 16 -5.65 1.34 1.07
C VAL A 16 -5.41 -0.08 0.56
N THR A 17 -4.41 -0.26 -0.31
CA THR A 17 -4.01 -1.60 -0.74
C THR A 17 -3.23 -2.29 0.38
N GLY A 18 -3.42 -3.59 0.56
CA GLY A 18 -2.89 -4.28 1.75
C GLY A 18 -3.57 -3.82 3.04
N GLY A 19 -4.82 -3.33 2.94
CA GLY A 19 -5.57 -2.74 4.04
C GLY A 19 -5.77 -3.68 5.24
N SER A 20 -5.84 -5.00 5.01
CA SER A 20 -5.94 -6.01 6.06
C SER A 20 -4.61 -6.32 6.79
N GLY A 21 -3.51 -5.66 6.39
CA GLY A 21 -2.20 -5.80 7.04
C GLY A 21 -2.06 -4.94 8.30
N PHE A 22 -0.96 -5.16 9.04
CA PHE A 22 -0.66 -4.43 10.28
C PHE A 22 -0.67 -2.90 10.09
N LEU A 23 0.05 -2.40 9.09
CA LEU A 23 0.11 -0.97 8.79
C LEU A 23 -1.23 -0.48 8.21
N GLY A 24 -1.89 -1.31 7.40
CA GLY A 24 -3.18 -0.99 6.78
C GLY A 24 -4.24 -0.59 7.80
N GLY A 25 -4.41 -1.37 8.86
CA GLY A 25 -5.36 -1.05 9.93
C GLY A 25 -5.07 0.30 10.58
N LYS A 26 -3.79 0.63 10.82
CA LYS A 26 -3.41 1.92 11.42
C LYS A 26 -3.62 3.11 10.48
N VAL A 27 -3.36 2.93 9.19
CA VAL A 27 -3.64 3.96 8.18
C VAL A 27 -5.13 4.21 8.04
N ILE A 28 -5.94 3.15 8.02
CA ILE A 28 -7.41 3.23 7.97
C ILE A 28 -7.95 3.99 9.19
N GLU A 29 -7.55 3.61 10.40
CA GLU A 29 -7.90 4.32 11.63
C GLU A 29 -7.59 5.83 11.53
N ARG A 30 -6.42 6.16 10.98
CA ARG A 30 -5.98 7.54 10.83
C ARG A 30 -6.76 8.31 9.76
N ILE A 31 -7.07 7.69 8.62
CA ILE A 31 -7.91 8.31 7.58
C ILE A 31 -9.30 8.63 8.15
N GLN A 32 -9.92 7.66 8.84
CA GLN A 32 -11.23 7.85 9.46
C GLN A 32 -11.22 8.96 10.53
N SER A 33 -10.15 9.08 11.33
CA SER A 33 -10.01 10.14 12.33
C SER A 33 -9.96 11.56 11.73
N TYR A 34 -9.63 11.67 10.44
CA TYR A 34 -9.68 12.92 9.67
C TYR A 34 -10.98 13.07 8.85
N GLY A 35 -11.95 12.18 9.00
CA GLY A 35 -13.22 12.23 8.27
C GLY A 35 -13.12 11.77 6.81
N GLY A 36 -12.13 10.95 6.48
CA GLY A 36 -12.01 10.32 5.16
C GLY A 36 -12.75 9.00 5.09
N GLU A 37 -13.19 8.63 3.90
CA GLU A 37 -13.79 7.34 3.56
C GLU A 37 -12.72 6.39 3.03
N VAL A 38 -12.89 5.07 3.25
CA VAL A 38 -11.86 4.08 2.92
C VAL A 38 -12.44 2.90 2.16
N ILE A 39 -11.73 2.51 1.08
CA ILE A 39 -11.79 1.17 0.49
C ILE A 39 -10.52 0.44 0.91
N ALA A 40 -10.66 -0.72 1.56
CA ALA A 40 -9.55 -1.58 1.92
C ALA A 40 -9.46 -2.75 0.92
N LEU A 41 -8.42 -2.76 0.08
CA LEU A 41 -8.17 -3.83 -0.90
C LEU A 41 -7.18 -4.85 -0.33
N SER A 42 -7.54 -6.13 -0.38
CA SER A 42 -6.66 -7.24 0.01
C SER A 42 -7.14 -8.55 -0.60
N ARG A 43 -6.23 -9.52 -0.74
CA ARG A 43 -6.53 -10.88 -1.21
C ARG A 43 -7.17 -11.77 -0.14
N ASN A 44 -6.97 -11.45 1.13
CA ASN A 44 -7.42 -12.29 2.24
C ASN A 44 -8.77 -11.83 2.76
N GLU A 45 -9.83 -12.53 2.33
CA GLU A 45 -11.22 -12.26 2.69
C GLU A 45 -11.47 -12.32 4.21
N GLY A 46 -10.96 -13.34 4.90
CA GLY A 46 -11.14 -13.49 6.33
C GLY A 46 -10.60 -12.28 7.11
N LYS A 47 -9.38 -11.81 6.76
CA LYS A 47 -8.81 -10.61 7.37
C LYS A 47 -9.55 -9.33 6.99
N LEU A 48 -10.16 -9.25 5.82
CA LEU A 48 -11.01 -8.12 5.43
C LEU A 48 -12.29 -8.10 6.25
N ILE A 49 -12.90 -9.24 6.52
CA ILE A 49 -14.09 -9.38 7.38
C ILE A 49 -13.74 -8.92 8.80
N GLU A 50 -12.63 -9.42 9.37
CA GLU A 50 -12.16 -8.98 10.70
C GLU A 50 -11.89 -7.46 10.75
N LEU A 51 -11.30 -6.92 9.68
CA LEU A 51 -11.06 -5.49 9.55
C LEU A 51 -12.36 -4.70 9.52
N LYS A 52 -13.36 -5.17 8.76
CA LYS A 52 -14.69 -4.56 8.67
C LYS A 52 -15.42 -4.58 10.01
N GLN A 53 -15.27 -5.62 10.81
CA GLN A 53 -15.83 -5.69 12.17
C GLN A 53 -15.22 -4.62 13.09
N LYS A 54 -13.91 -4.37 12.97
CA LYS A 54 -13.20 -3.31 13.73
C LYS A 54 -13.48 -1.90 13.23
N HIS A 55 -13.73 -1.77 11.94
CA HIS A 55 -13.98 -0.50 11.24
C HIS A 55 -15.29 -0.59 10.42
N PRO A 56 -16.47 -0.53 11.03
CA PRO A 56 -17.75 -0.77 10.35
C PRO A 56 -18.02 0.15 9.15
N ASN A 57 -17.43 1.33 9.15
CA ASN A 57 -17.68 2.38 8.14
C ASN A 57 -16.73 2.33 6.92
N ILE A 58 -15.88 1.30 6.78
CA ILE A 58 -15.07 1.14 5.57
C ILE A 58 -15.78 0.29 4.54
N THR A 59 -15.41 0.43 3.28
CA THR A 59 -15.71 -0.53 2.22
C THR A 59 -14.56 -1.53 2.14
N ILE A 60 -14.85 -2.81 2.01
CA ILE A 60 -13.85 -3.86 1.74
C ILE A 60 -13.95 -4.29 0.28
N ALA A 61 -12.79 -4.53 -0.33
CA ALA A 61 -12.67 -5.07 -1.68
C ALA A 61 -11.71 -6.26 -1.66
N THR A 62 -12.17 -7.41 -2.12
CA THR A 62 -11.33 -8.58 -2.33
C THR A 62 -10.71 -8.48 -3.71
N GLY A 63 -9.38 -8.62 -3.81
CA GLY A 63 -8.70 -8.57 -5.10
C GLY A 63 -7.18 -8.57 -4.99
N ASP A 64 -6.51 -8.79 -6.11
CA ASP A 64 -5.06 -8.77 -6.24
C ASP A 64 -4.61 -7.50 -6.99
N ILE A 65 -3.66 -6.77 -6.43
CA ILE A 65 -3.05 -5.62 -7.12
C ILE A 65 -2.37 -6.00 -8.45
N CYS A 66 -2.05 -7.28 -8.63
CA CYS A 66 -1.49 -7.82 -9.87
C CYS A 66 -2.55 -8.08 -10.95
N ASP A 67 -3.82 -7.89 -10.65
CA ASP A 67 -4.94 -7.93 -11.58
C ASP A 67 -5.43 -6.50 -11.85
N GLU A 68 -5.32 -6.08 -13.10
CA GLU A 68 -5.70 -4.72 -13.52
C GLU A 68 -7.20 -4.46 -13.31
N PHE A 69 -8.04 -5.47 -13.52
CA PHE A 69 -9.49 -5.34 -13.32
C PHE A 69 -9.83 -5.09 -11.85
N ASP A 70 -9.21 -5.84 -10.93
CA ASP A 70 -9.42 -5.68 -9.50
C ASP A 70 -9.01 -4.28 -9.03
N VAL A 71 -7.85 -3.80 -9.50
CA VAL A 71 -7.35 -2.45 -9.19
C VAL A 71 -8.30 -1.39 -9.76
N HIS A 72 -8.71 -1.56 -11.03
CA HIS A 72 -9.66 -0.65 -11.67
C HIS A 72 -10.98 -0.54 -10.90
N GLN A 73 -11.55 -1.67 -10.47
CA GLN A 73 -12.80 -1.67 -9.71
C GLN A 73 -12.64 -0.96 -8.34
N ALA A 74 -11.54 -1.23 -7.64
CA ALA A 74 -11.26 -0.64 -6.33
C ALA A 74 -10.95 0.87 -6.40
N MET A 75 -10.53 1.38 -7.56
CA MET A 75 -10.13 2.79 -7.75
C MET A 75 -11.28 3.73 -8.12
N ARG A 76 -12.51 3.23 -8.30
CA ARG A 76 -13.65 4.06 -8.68
C ARG A 76 -13.97 5.12 -7.62
N GLY A 77 -13.89 6.39 -8.01
CA GLY A 77 -14.16 7.53 -7.14
C GLY A 77 -13.05 7.87 -6.14
N VAL A 78 -11.96 7.12 -6.13
CA VAL A 78 -10.83 7.32 -5.22
C VAL A 78 -10.10 8.63 -5.53
N LYS A 79 -9.76 9.39 -4.46
CA LYS A 79 -9.00 10.64 -4.52
C LYS A 79 -7.59 10.52 -3.94
N GLY A 80 -7.33 9.54 -3.08
CA GLY A 80 -6.00 9.32 -2.54
C GLY A 80 -5.71 7.84 -2.36
N VAL A 81 -4.48 7.44 -2.59
CA VAL A 81 -4.04 6.05 -2.51
C VAL A 81 -2.92 5.89 -1.50
N PHE A 82 -3.09 4.93 -0.60
CA PHE A 82 -2.05 4.40 0.28
C PHE A 82 -1.70 2.98 -0.18
N HIS A 83 -0.61 2.88 -0.94
CA HIS A 83 -0.19 1.61 -1.52
C HIS A 83 0.73 0.86 -0.57
N LEU A 84 0.13 -0.05 0.25
CA LEU A 84 0.82 -0.81 1.29
C LEU A 84 0.96 -2.30 0.94
N ALA A 85 0.24 -2.77 -0.08
CA ALA A 85 0.35 -4.16 -0.54
C ALA A 85 1.74 -4.43 -1.10
N ALA A 86 2.38 -5.47 -0.61
CA ALA A 86 3.71 -5.89 -1.07
C ALA A 86 4.02 -7.32 -0.64
N PHE A 87 4.90 -7.98 -1.38
CA PHE A 87 5.67 -9.11 -0.89
C PHE A 87 6.77 -8.56 0.04
N LYS A 88 6.78 -8.94 1.31
CA LYS A 88 7.62 -8.29 2.35
C LYS A 88 8.65 -9.20 3.02
N HIS A 89 8.56 -10.51 2.83
CA HIS A 89 9.44 -11.47 3.49
C HIS A 89 10.77 -11.61 2.72
N VAL A 90 11.84 -10.97 3.24
CA VAL A 90 13.15 -10.88 2.59
C VAL A 90 13.71 -12.27 2.23
N GLY A 91 13.76 -13.20 3.20
CA GLY A 91 14.29 -14.53 2.95
C GLY A 91 13.47 -15.34 1.93
N LEU A 92 12.15 -15.19 1.92
CA LEU A 92 11.30 -15.87 0.95
C LEU A 92 11.40 -15.25 -0.47
N ALA A 93 11.79 -13.99 -0.59
CA ALA A 93 11.94 -13.33 -1.87
C ALA A 93 13.03 -14.00 -2.74
N GLU A 94 14.08 -14.53 -2.13
CA GLU A 94 15.14 -15.23 -2.84
C GLU A 94 14.65 -16.53 -3.49
N THR A 95 13.71 -17.23 -2.83
CA THR A 95 13.10 -18.46 -3.35
C THR A 95 11.95 -18.17 -4.32
N TYR A 96 11.16 -17.13 -4.01
CA TYR A 96 9.95 -16.77 -4.75
C TYR A 96 10.12 -15.44 -5.49
N ALA A 97 11.21 -15.30 -6.25
CA ALA A 97 11.57 -14.08 -6.97
C ALA A 97 10.47 -13.59 -7.93
N ARG A 98 9.79 -14.54 -8.61
CA ARG A 98 8.69 -14.25 -9.53
C ARG A 98 7.51 -13.58 -8.80
N GLU A 99 7.07 -14.15 -7.70
CA GLU A 99 5.96 -13.64 -6.89
C GLU A 99 6.31 -12.31 -6.24
N CYS A 100 7.56 -12.15 -5.81
CA CYS A 100 8.07 -10.89 -5.28
C CYS A 100 8.05 -9.80 -6.36
N THR A 101 8.56 -10.08 -7.56
CA THR A 101 8.55 -9.15 -8.71
C THR A 101 7.12 -8.82 -9.12
N ARG A 102 6.27 -9.84 -9.27
CA ARG A 102 4.87 -9.66 -9.63
C ARG A 102 4.15 -8.71 -8.66
N SER A 103 4.28 -8.94 -7.36
CA SER A 103 3.63 -8.12 -6.34
C SER A 103 4.24 -6.72 -6.23
N ASN A 104 5.58 -6.61 -6.13
CA ASN A 104 6.23 -5.36 -5.79
C ASN A 104 6.47 -4.44 -6.99
N VAL A 105 6.55 -5.00 -8.21
CA VAL A 105 6.80 -4.22 -9.44
C VAL A 105 5.52 -4.11 -10.26
N ILE A 106 4.99 -5.24 -10.75
CA ILE A 106 3.82 -5.23 -11.63
C ILE A 106 2.57 -4.74 -10.89
N GLY A 107 2.30 -5.26 -9.68
CA GLY A 107 1.18 -4.79 -8.89
C GLY A 107 1.28 -3.32 -8.52
N SER A 108 2.50 -2.80 -8.26
CA SER A 108 2.69 -1.37 -8.03
C SER A 108 2.47 -0.57 -9.30
N LEU A 109 2.90 -1.06 -10.47
CA LEU A 109 2.66 -0.42 -11.76
C LEU A 109 1.17 -0.26 -12.03
N ASN A 110 0.36 -1.33 -11.88
CA ASN A 110 -1.08 -1.28 -12.05
C ASN A 110 -1.74 -0.21 -11.16
N VAL A 111 -1.32 -0.12 -9.88
CA VAL A 111 -1.84 0.89 -8.93
C VAL A 111 -1.41 2.30 -9.34
N LEU A 112 -0.21 2.50 -9.86
CA LEU A 112 0.28 3.80 -10.35
C LEU A 112 -0.47 4.26 -11.60
N GLU A 113 -0.62 3.37 -12.58
CA GLU A 113 -1.35 3.64 -13.82
C GLU A 113 -2.79 4.06 -13.54
N GLU A 114 -3.47 3.31 -12.68
CA GLU A 114 -4.85 3.58 -12.34
C GLU A 114 -4.99 4.87 -11.52
N SER A 115 -4.01 5.18 -10.63
CA SER A 115 -3.97 6.45 -9.91
C SER A 115 -3.82 7.65 -10.85
N ALA A 116 -2.99 7.51 -11.87
CA ALA A 116 -2.81 8.54 -12.90
C ALA A 116 -4.09 8.69 -13.74
N ARG A 117 -4.70 7.58 -14.17
CA ARG A 117 -5.92 7.55 -14.98
C ARG A 117 -7.11 8.21 -14.25
N CYS A 118 -7.25 7.94 -12.95
CA CYS A 118 -8.29 8.51 -12.11
C CYS A 118 -8.00 9.96 -11.67
N ASN A 119 -6.84 10.53 -12.02
CA ASN A 119 -6.37 11.83 -11.54
C ASN A 119 -6.51 11.94 -10.01
N CYS A 120 -5.96 10.97 -9.29
CA CYS A 120 -5.90 11.00 -7.84
C CYS A 120 -5.10 12.21 -7.36
N ASP A 121 -5.47 12.79 -6.21
CA ASP A 121 -4.71 13.88 -5.60
C ASP A 121 -3.30 13.44 -5.20
N PHE A 122 -3.19 12.17 -4.75
CA PHE A 122 -1.91 11.56 -4.38
C PHE A 122 -1.94 10.03 -4.42
N ASN A 123 -0.75 9.44 -4.58
CA ASN A 123 -0.46 8.03 -4.33
C ASN A 123 0.83 7.94 -3.49
N ILE A 124 0.72 7.33 -2.30
CA ILE A 124 1.85 7.13 -1.38
C ILE A 124 2.17 5.65 -1.30
N GLY A 125 3.35 5.27 -1.79
CA GLY A 125 3.87 3.91 -1.71
C GLY A 125 4.83 3.69 -0.56
N ILE A 126 4.91 2.44 -0.10
CA ILE A 126 5.81 2.05 0.97
C ILE A 126 7.03 1.35 0.41
N SER A 127 8.19 1.95 0.66
CA SER A 127 9.51 1.40 0.35
C SER A 127 10.27 1.00 1.62
N THR A 128 11.54 0.74 1.51
CA THR A 128 12.38 0.16 2.55
C THR A 128 13.80 0.72 2.49
N ASP A 129 14.52 0.67 3.62
CA ASP A 129 15.97 0.88 3.71
C ASP A 129 16.77 -0.04 2.77
N LYS A 130 16.26 -1.26 2.49
CA LYS A 130 16.90 -2.26 1.64
C LYS A 130 16.89 -1.92 0.13
N ALA A 131 16.14 -0.88 -0.27
CA ALA A 131 16.18 -0.36 -1.62
C ALA A 131 17.40 0.54 -1.89
N VAL A 132 18.11 0.99 -0.85
CA VAL A 132 19.28 1.90 -0.96
C VAL A 132 20.55 1.12 -1.31
N GLN A 133 20.81 0.04 -0.57
CA GLN A 133 21.93 -0.88 -0.84
C GLN A 133 21.34 -2.24 -1.14
N VAL A 134 21.08 -2.46 -2.42
CA VAL A 134 20.40 -3.66 -2.90
C VAL A 134 21.34 -4.86 -2.73
N SER A 135 20.94 -5.78 -1.85
CA SER A 135 21.68 -7.04 -1.59
C SER A 135 20.87 -8.30 -1.88
N GLY A 136 19.62 -8.16 -2.40
CA GLY A 136 18.76 -9.30 -2.70
C GLY A 136 17.51 -8.90 -3.48
N ILE A 137 16.72 -9.89 -3.86
CA ILE A 137 15.53 -9.75 -4.71
C ILE A 137 14.52 -8.75 -4.13
N TYR A 138 14.25 -8.83 -2.82
CA TYR A 138 13.32 -7.91 -2.18
C TYR A 138 13.74 -6.45 -2.33
N GLY A 139 15.01 -6.13 -2.04
CA GLY A 139 15.56 -4.78 -2.20
C GLY A 139 15.53 -4.32 -3.66
N ALA A 140 15.89 -5.19 -4.60
CA ALA A 140 15.86 -4.92 -6.03
C ALA A 140 14.44 -4.56 -6.52
N THR A 141 13.42 -5.34 -6.12
CA THR A 141 12.03 -5.06 -6.50
C THR A 141 11.52 -3.75 -5.92
N LYS A 142 11.94 -3.39 -4.70
CA LYS A 142 11.58 -2.10 -4.09
C LYS A 142 12.31 -0.92 -4.75
N CYS A 143 13.58 -1.09 -5.14
CA CYS A 143 14.33 -0.10 -5.91
C CYS A 143 13.65 0.18 -7.27
N LEU A 144 13.23 -0.87 -7.99
CA LEU A 144 12.47 -0.74 -9.24
C LEU A 144 11.14 0.00 -9.01
N MET A 145 10.39 -0.37 -7.97
CA MET A 145 9.16 0.34 -7.60
C MET A 145 9.44 1.84 -7.37
N GLU A 146 10.53 2.20 -6.70
CA GLU A 146 10.91 3.61 -6.50
C GLU A 146 11.16 4.34 -7.82
N GLY A 147 11.82 3.67 -8.77
CA GLY A 147 12.02 4.20 -10.13
C GLY A 147 10.70 4.47 -10.85
N LEU A 148 9.73 3.55 -10.73
CA LEU A 148 8.38 3.74 -11.28
C LEU A 148 7.68 4.97 -10.67
N TYR A 149 7.71 5.13 -9.34
CA TYR A 149 7.14 6.30 -8.67
C TYR A 149 7.75 7.62 -9.16
N HIS A 150 9.07 7.64 -9.39
CA HIS A 150 9.76 8.81 -9.92
C HIS A 150 9.29 9.12 -11.34
N GLN A 151 9.28 8.13 -12.23
CA GLN A 151 8.81 8.26 -13.62
C GLN A 151 7.35 8.75 -13.68
N PHE A 152 6.47 8.19 -12.84
CA PHE A 152 5.07 8.60 -12.80
C PHE A 152 4.91 10.04 -12.29
N GLN A 153 5.73 10.48 -11.32
CA GLN A 153 5.69 11.87 -10.87
C GLN A 153 6.08 12.86 -11.98
N GLU A 154 7.02 12.50 -12.84
CA GLU A 154 7.42 13.33 -13.98
C GLU A 154 6.34 13.35 -15.07
N ASN A 155 5.79 12.19 -15.41
CA ASN A 155 4.83 12.05 -16.51
C ASN A 155 3.40 12.51 -16.15
N TYR A 156 3.02 12.44 -14.87
CA TYR A 156 1.67 12.75 -14.40
C TYR A 156 1.67 13.76 -13.24
N PRO A 157 2.05 15.03 -13.49
CA PRO A 157 2.27 16.02 -12.44
C PRO A 157 1.00 16.43 -11.66
N LYS A 158 -0.19 16.10 -12.17
CA LYS A 158 -1.47 16.33 -11.49
C LYS A 158 -1.64 15.46 -10.24
N THR A 159 -1.12 14.24 -10.27
CA THR A 159 -1.12 13.32 -9.13
C THR A 159 0.22 13.41 -8.40
N LYS A 160 0.19 13.52 -7.07
CA LYS A 160 1.41 13.53 -6.25
C LYS A 160 1.84 12.09 -5.95
N PHE A 161 2.77 11.56 -6.72
CA PHE A 161 3.38 10.26 -6.45
C PHE A 161 4.53 10.44 -5.45
N ARG A 162 4.41 9.80 -4.30
CA ARG A 162 5.40 9.88 -3.21
C ARG A 162 5.64 8.50 -2.62
N GLN A 163 6.77 8.32 -2.00
CA GLN A 163 7.12 7.09 -1.31
C GLN A 163 7.79 7.38 0.02
N VAL A 164 7.61 6.45 0.95
CA VAL A 164 8.17 6.50 2.28
C VAL A 164 9.05 5.28 2.47
N ARG A 165 10.33 5.47 2.76
CA ARG A 165 11.23 4.42 3.22
C ARG A 165 11.16 4.31 4.73
N TYR A 166 11.09 3.09 5.23
CA TYR A 166 11.30 2.79 6.64
C TYR A 166 12.08 1.49 6.80
N GLY A 167 12.69 1.30 7.95
CA GLY A 167 13.37 0.07 8.31
C GLY A 167 12.42 -0.97 8.89
N ASN A 168 12.87 -1.71 9.91
CA ASN A 168 12.07 -2.74 10.54
C ASN A 168 10.97 -2.11 11.41
N VAL A 169 9.73 -2.55 11.19
CA VAL A 169 8.56 -2.08 11.97
C VAL A 169 8.41 -2.96 13.20
N LEU A 170 8.51 -2.33 14.38
CA LEU A 170 8.35 -3.00 15.65
C LEU A 170 6.95 -3.62 15.78
N TYR A 171 6.87 -4.82 16.34
CA TYR A 171 5.62 -5.57 16.55
C TYR A 171 4.77 -5.83 15.29
N SER A 172 5.34 -5.62 14.08
CA SER A 172 4.64 -6.05 12.87
C SER A 172 4.58 -7.58 12.78
N THR A 173 3.56 -8.11 12.11
CA THR A 173 3.38 -9.56 11.94
C THR A 173 4.65 -10.23 11.40
N GLY A 174 5.20 -11.18 12.15
CA GLY A 174 6.45 -11.89 11.81
C GLY A 174 7.74 -11.11 12.14
N SER A 175 7.66 -9.98 12.85
CA SER A 175 8.84 -9.27 13.34
C SER A 175 9.59 -10.07 14.41
N VAL A 176 10.88 -9.76 14.61
CA VAL A 176 11.73 -10.39 15.64
C VAL A 176 11.10 -10.32 17.02
N LEU A 177 10.52 -9.17 17.38
CA LEU A 177 9.87 -8.99 18.68
C LEU A 177 8.62 -9.87 18.86
N CYS A 178 7.84 -10.10 17.79
CA CYS A 178 6.73 -11.06 17.87
C CYS A 178 7.24 -12.48 18.11
N LYS A 179 8.31 -12.87 17.41
CA LYS A 179 8.93 -14.21 17.58
C LYS A 179 9.52 -14.42 18.99
N TRP A 180 10.10 -13.38 19.58
CA TRP A 180 10.65 -13.47 20.94
C TRP A 180 9.58 -13.52 22.03
N LYS A 181 8.40 -12.98 21.76
CA LYS A 181 7.29 -13.05 22.71
C LYS A 181 6.66 -14.45 22.76
N ASP A 182 6.82 -15.23 21.70
CA ASP A 182 6.28 -16.60 21.56
C ASP A 182 7.28 -17.68 22.05
N LEU A 183 8.48 -17.27 22.50
CA LEU A 183 9.51 -18.09 23.18
C LEU A 183 9.39 -17.96 24.70
#